data_b4711aa5e5654985506d4b08bba0d35f
#
_entry.id   b4711aa5e5654985506d4b08bba0d35f
#
_cell.length_a   1.000
_cell.length_b   1.000
_cell.length_c   1.000
_cell.angle_alpha   90.00
_cell.angle_beta   90.00
_cell.angle_gamma   90.00
#
_symmetry.space_group_name_H-M   'P 1'
#
loop_
_entity.id
_entity.type
_entity.pdbx_description
1 polymer ?
#
loop_
_entity_poly.entity_id
_entity_poly.type
_entity_poly.pdbx_seq_one_letter_code
_entity_poly.pdbx_strand_id
1 'polypeptide(L)'
;MTDKPSNAEEEYFARENAERLRKLAAEQKASLASAQREELKKQHWMHCPKCGMELKEIGYRGVQVDRCFSCGGTYLDAGELQKIAAPEGGAIVKAMLRIFAKP
;
A
#
# COMPACT_ATOMS: atom_id res chain seq x y z
N MET A 1 -2.65 4.18 -34.31
CA MET A 1 -1.86 3.25 -33.52
C MET A 1 -1.73 3.71 -32.09
N THR A 2 -2.01 2.86 -31.17
CA THR A 2 -1.92 3.22 -29.78
C THR A 2 -0.54 2.94 -29.26
N ASP A 3 0.01 3.91 -28.58
CA ASP A 3 1.34 3.78 -28.01
C ASP A 3 1.26 3.36 -26.55
N LYS A 4 0.50 2.31 -26.28
CA LYS A 4 0.46 1.77 -24.94
C LYS A 4 1.81 1.14 -24.61
N PRO A 5 2.38 1.49 -23.45
CA PRO A 5 3.62 0.83 -23.04
C PRO A 5 3.40 -0.65 -22.86
N SER A 6 4.43 -1.44 -23.06
CA SER A 6 4.40 -2.86 -22.75
C SER A 6 4.30 -3.05 -21.23
N ASN A 7 3.89 -4.23 -20.80
CA ASN A 7 3.85 -4.55 -19.37
C ASN A 7 5.22 -4.37 -18.70
N ALA A 8 6.29 -4.70 -19.42
CA ALA A 8 7.64 -4.52 -18.90
C ALA A 8 7.98 -3.05 -18.71
N GLU A 9 7.57 -2.20 -19.66
CA GLU A 9 7.80 -0.77 -19.54
C GLU A 9 7.00 -0.16 -18.40
N GLU A 10 5.73 -0.56 -18.27
CA GLU A 10 4.89 -0.09 -17.18
C GLU A 10 5.49 -0.49 -15.83
N GLU A 11 5.97 -1.70 -15.71
CA GLU A 11 6.60 -2.16 -14.47
C GLU A 11 7.88 -1.39 -14.18
N TYR A 12 8.68 -1.12 -15.20
CA TYR A 12 9.90 -0.33 -15.03
C TYR A 12 9.60 1.06 -14.49
N PHE A 13 8.65 1.77 -15.11
CA PHE A 13 8.30 3.11 -14.67
C PHE A 13 7.64 3.11 -13.30
N ALA A 14 6.81 2.11 -13.01
CA ALA A 14 6.20 1.99 -11.69
C ALA A 14 7.26 1.76 -10.61
N ARG A 15 8.27 0.97 -10.90
CA ARG A 15 9.38 0.71 -9.98
C ARG A 15 10.19 1.98 -9.71
N GLU A 16 10.51 2.72 -10.78
CA GLU A 16 11.22 3.98 -10.65
C GLU A 16 10.43 4.99 -9.84
N ASN A 17 9.14 5.09 -10.10
CA ASN A 17 8.25 5.98 -9.35
C ASN A 17 8.14 5.57 -7.88
N ALA A 18 8.03 4.28 -7.62
CA ALA A 18 7.96 3.78 -6.24
C ALA A 18 9.23 4.11 -5.46
N GLU A 19 10.39 3.98 -6.11
CA GLU A 19 11.67 4.31 -5.47
C GLU A 19 11.75 5.79 -5.14
N ARG A 20 11.33 6.65 -6.07
CA ARG A 20 11.28 8.09 -5.82
C ARG A 20 10.34 8.44 -4.68
N LEU A 21 9.17 7.82 -4.64
CA LEU A 21 8.19 8.05 -3.58
C LEU A 21 8.69 7.56 -2.23
N ARG A 22 9.44 6.45 -2.19
CA ARG A 22 10.05 6.00 -0.94
C ARG A 22 11.05 7.02 -0.40
N LYS A 23 11.85 7.61 -1.27
CA LYS A 23 12.80 8.65 -0.86
C LYS A 23 12.09 9.87 -0.31
N LEU A 24 11.03 10.31 -0.99
CA LEU A 24 10.23 11.44 -0.53
C LEU A 24 9.58 11.14 0.83
N ALA A 25 9.05 9.94 0.99
CA ALA A 25 8.43 9.54 2.26
C ALA A 25 9.45 9.53 3.39
N ALA A 26 10.67 9.04 3.12
CA ALA A 26 11.73 9.03 4.13
C ALA A 26 12.12 10.45 4.53
N GLU A 27 12.21 11.37 3.57
CA GLU A 27 12.52 12.77 3.85
C GLU A 27 11.41 13.43 4.67
N GLN A 28 10.15 13.19 4.33
CA GLN A 28 9.01 13.72 5.07
C GLN A 28 9.00 13.20 6.49
N LYS A 29 9.25 11.91 6.68
CA LYS A 29 9.31 11.31 8.01
C LYS A 29 10.44 11.90 8.82
N ALA A 30 11.60 12.09 8.22
CA ALA A 30 12.77 12.66 8.90
C ALA A 30 12.56 14.12 9.30
N SER A 31 11.76 14.87 8.53
CA SER A 31 11.49 16.28 8.81
C SER A 31 10.49 16.49 9.95
N LEU A 32 9.77 15.45 10.37
CA LEU A 32 8.78 15.54 11.43
C LEU A 32 9.39 15.10 12.76
N ALA A 33 9.14 15.85 13.81
CA ALA A 33 9.50 15.44 15.16
C ALA A 33 8.65 14.23 15.55
N SER A 34 9.19 13.39 16.46
CA SER A 34 8.47 12.18 16.88
C SER A 34 7.10 12.48 17.47
N ALA A 35 6.96 13.58 18.21
CA ALA A 35 5.66 13.99 18.75
C ALA A 35 4.66 14.33 17.64
N GLN A 36 5.12 14.95 16.57
CA GLN A 36 4.26 15.26 15.41
C GLN A 36 3.81 13.99 14.71
N ARG A 37 4.71 13.01 14.55
CA ARG A 37 4.36 11.73 13.95
C ARG A 37 3.32 10.98 14.77
N GLU A 38 3.47 10.98 16.08
CA GLU A 38 2.51 10.34 16.98
C GLU A 38 1.14 11.01 16.90
N GLU A 39 1.10 12.32 16.81
CA GLU A 39 -0.16 13.05 16.69
C GLU A 39 -0.87 12.71 15.39
N LEU A 40 -0.16 12.66 14.28
CA LEU A 40 -0.73 12.25 12.99
C LEU A 40 -1.28 10.83 13.05
N LYS A 41 -0.53 9.94 13.70
CA LYS A 41 -0.95 8.56 13.87
C LYS A 41 -2.27 8.47 14.64
N LYS A 42 -2.39 9.22 15.74
CA LYS A 42 -3.61 9.23 16.53
C LYS A 42 -4.82 9.72 15.74
N GLN A 43 -4.62 10.75 14.92
CA GLN A 43 -5.70 11.32 14.12
C GLN A 43 -6.21 10.36 13.05
N HIS A 44 -5.32 9.56 12.48
CA HIS A 44 -5.67 8.75 11.31
C HIS A 44 -5.73 7.26 11.57
N TRP A 45 -5.36 6.83 12.77
CA TRP A 45 -5.34 5.41 13.12
C TRP A 45 -6.70 4.77 12.88
N MET A 46 -6.69 3.67 12.10
CA MET A 46 -7.91 2.90 11.79
C MET A 46 -9.03 3.73 11.17
N HIS A 47 -8.66 4.75 10.40
CA HIS A 47 -9.62 5.53 9.60
C HIS A 47 -9.34 5.33 8.11
N CYS A 48 -10.41 5.20 7.34
CA CYS A 48 -10.29 5.02 5.89
C CYS A 48 -9.68 6.25 5.23
N PRO A 49 -8.62 6.09 4.44
CA PRO A 49 -7.99 7.23 3.78
C PRO A 49 -8.84 7.85 2.67
N LYS A 50 -9.90 7.17 2.24
CA LYS A 50 -10.74 7.65 1.16
C LYS A 50 -12.00 8.35 1.64
N CYS A 51 -12.66 7.84 2.67
CA CYS A 51 -13.91 8.41 3.15
C CYS A 51 -13.86 8.89 4.60
N GLY A 52 -12.80 8.59 5.33
CA GLY A 52 -12.63 9.04 6.70
C GLY A 52 -13.34 8.22 7.76
N MET A 53 -14.16 7.26 7.37
CA MET A 53 -14.88 6.43 8.33
C MET A 53 -13.96 5.40 8.97
N GLU A 54 -14.38 4.86 10.10
CA GLU A 54 -13.58 3.91 10.86
C GLU A 54 -13.40 2.59 10.12
N LEU A 55 -12.18 2.06 10.16
CA LEU A 55 -11.88 0.73 9.62
C LEU A 55 -12.19 -0.33 10.67
N LYS A 56 -12.61 -1.50 10.21
CA LYS A 56 -12.82 -2.66 11.08
C LYS A 56 -11.88 -3.78 10.67
N GLU A 57 -11.32 -4.43 11.65
CA GLU A 57 -10.44 -5.56 11.42
C GLU A 57 -11.27 -6.82 11.15
N ILE A 58 -10.98 -7.49 10.05
CA ILE A 58 -11.63 -8.78 9.71
C ILE A 58 -10.57 -9.80 9.31
N GLY A 59 -10.89 -11.08 9.49
CA GLY A 59 -10.02 -12.16 9.06
C GLY A 59 -10.29 -12.56 7.62
N TYR A 60 -9.23 -12.76 6.86
CA TYR A 60 -9.33 -13.21 5.48
C TYR A 60 -8.12 -14.09 5.17
N ARG A 61 -8.36 -15.37 4.87
CA ARG A 61 -7.32 -16.35 4.57
C ARG A 61 -6.22 -16.40 5.65
N GLY A 62 -6.65 -16.34 6.91
CA GLY A 62 -5.72 -16.38 8.03
C GLY A 62 -4.97 -15.09 8.29
N VAL A 63 -5.34 -14.03 7.62
CA VAL A 63 -4.74 -12.71 7.76
C VAL A 63 -5.78 -11.72 8.24
N GLN A 64 -5.41 -10.85 9.17
CA GLN A 64 -6.30 -9.79 9.63
C GLN A 64 -6.13 -8.59 8.71
N VAL A 65 -7.22 -8.16 8.09
CA VAL A 65 -7.20 -6.99 7.21
C VAL A 65 -8.15 -5.93 7.75
N ASP A 66 -7.87 -4.67 7.42
CA ASP A 66 -8.67 -3.54 7.88
C ASP A 66 -9.61 -3.09 6.77
N ARG A 67 -10.92 -3.22 7.01
CA ARG A 67 -11.90 -2.94 5.98
C ARG A 67 -12.77 -1.76 6.34
N CYS A 68 -13.02 -0.90 5.37
CA CYS A 68 -13.98 0.17 5.50
C CYS A 68 -15.35 -0.34 5.02
N PHE A 69 -16.30 -0.50 5.93
CA PHE A 69 -17.62 -0.96 5.56
C PHE A 69 -18.50 0.15 5.00
N SER A 70 -18.02 1.38 5.04
CA SER A 70 -18.72 2.51 4.44
C SER A 70 -18.50 2.60 2.93
N CYS A 71 -17.25 2.55 2.48
CA CYS A 71 -16.93 2.67 1.06
C CYS A 71 -16.41 1.38 0.42
N GLY A 72 -16.12 0.35 1.22
CA GLY A 72 -15.69 -0.95 0.71
C GLY A 72 -14.19 -1.10 0.50
N GLY A 73 -13.41 -0.08 0.82
CA GLY A 73 -11.95 -0.16 0.70
C GLY A 73 -11.34 -1.08 1.75
N THR A 74 -10.18 -1.64 1.44
CA THR A 74 -9.47 -2.54 2.35
C THR A 74 -8.02 -2.10 2.44
N TYR A 75 -7.50 -2.03 3.67
CA TYR A 75 -6.11 -1.73 3.92
C TYR A 75 -5.38 -3.01 4.35
N LEU A 76 -4.20 -3.21 3.77
CA LEU A 76 -3.33 -4.34 4.09
C LEU A 76 -2.03 -3.81 4.68
N ASP A 77 -1.64 -4.35 5.84
CA ASP A 77 -0.36 -4.00 6.43
C ASP A 77 0.79 -4.59 5.63
N ALA A 78 1.98 -4.09 5.89
CA ALA A 78 3.18 -4.60 5.24
C ALA A 78 3.28 -6.12 5.41
N GLY A 79 3.44 -6.82 4.31
CA GLY A 79 3.56 -8.28 4.31
C GLY A 79 2.25 -9.03 4.17
N GLU A 80 1.11 -8.39 4.39
CA GLU A 80 -0.19 -9.09 4.30
C GLU A 80 -0.59 -9.41 2.88
N LEU A 81 -0.21 -8.55 1.93
CA LEU A 81 -0.50 -8.80 0.52
C LEU A 81 0.16 -10.10 0.05
N GLN A 82 1.41 -10.34 0.45
CA GLN A 82 2.11 -11.57 0.10
C GLN A 82 1.41 -12.80 0.63
N LYS A 83 0.92 -12.74 1.87
CA LYS A 83 0.22 -13.86 2.49
C LYS A 83 -1.08 -14.18 1.79
N ILE A 84 -1.82 -13.16 1.40
CA ILE A 84 -3.11 -13.35 0.72
C ILE A 84 -2.90 -13.83 -0.71
N ALA A 85 -1.90 -13.29 -1.40
CA ALA A 85 -1.64 -13.57 -2.81
C ALA A 85 -1.02 -14.95 -3.03
N ALA A 86 -0.23 -15.43 -2.11
CA ALA A 86 0.37 -16.75 -2.22
C ALA A 86 -0.64 -17.82 -1.80
N PRO A 87 -0.71 -18.95 -2.47
CA PRO A 87 -0.01 -19.39 -3.69
C PRO A 87 -0.75 -19.01 -4.98
N GLU A 88 -1.84 -18.29 -4.90
CA GLU A 88 -2.73 -18.04 -6.03
C GLU A 88 -2.52 -16.68 -6.69
N GLY A 89 -1.41 -16.03 -6.44
CA GLY A 89 -1.17 -14.71 -6.98
C GLY A 89 -1.14 -14.68 -8.49
N GLY A 90 -2.00 -13.84 -9.09
CA GLY A 90 -1.97 -13.61 -10.52
C GLY A 90 -0.79 -12.74 -10.93
N ALA A 91 -0.64 -12.52 -12.24
CA ALA A 91 0.45 -11.73 -12.78
C ALA A 91 0.48 -10.31 -12.22
N ILE A 92 -0.69 -9.70 -12.04
CA ILE A 92 -0.80 -8.35 -11.50
C ILE A 92 -0.26 -8.27 -10.08
N VAL A 93 -0.66 -9.22 -9.22
CA VAL A 93 -0.19 -9.25 -7.83
C VAL A 93 1.31 -9.48 -7.78
N LYS A 94 1.82 -10.40 -8.58
CA LYS A 94 3.25 -10.67 -8.64
C LYS A 94 4.04 -9.44 -9.09
N ALA A 95 3.52 -8.72 -10.08
CA ALA A 95 4.13 -7.49 -10.55
C ALA A 95 4.16 -6.42 -9.45
N MET A 96 3.06 -6.27 -8.71
CA MET A 96 3.00 -5.33 -7.59
C MET A 96 4.04 -5.66 -6.52
N LEU A 97 4.21 -6.94 -6.21
CA LEU A 97 5.21 -7.36 -5.23
C LEU A 97 6.63 -7.02 -5.70
N ARG A 98 6.93 -7.18 -6.98
CA ARG A 98 8.23 -6.81 -7.53
C ARG A 98 8.46 -5.30 -7.50
N ILE A 99 7.43 -4.53 -7.87
CA ILE A 99 7.52 -3.07 -7.94
C ILE A 99 7.80 -2.48 -6.57
N PHE A 100 7.11 -2.97 -5.54
CA PHE A 100 7.20 -2.41 -4.20
C PHE A 100 8.19 -3.14 -3.30
N ALA A 101 8.95 -4.08 -3.84
CA ALA A 101 10.01 -4.74 -3.07
C ALA A 101 11.07 -3.71 -2.69
N LYS A 102 11.58 -3.81 -1.48
CA LYS A 102 12.67 -2.96 -1.05
C LYS A 102 13.94 -3.35 -1.78
N PRO A 103 14.72 -2.37 -2.20
CA PRO A 103 15.99 -2.66 -2.86
C PRO A 103 16.94 -3.38 -1.95
#